data_437c139c9ac333b20d6ed49a6f8d19f5
#
_entry.id   437c139c9ac333b20d6ed49a6f8d19f5
#
_cell.length_a   1.000
_cell.length_b   1.000
_cell.length_c   1.000
_cell.angle_alpha   90.00
_cell.angle_beta   90.00
_cell.angle_gamma   90.00
#
_symmetry.space_group_name_H-M   'P 1'
#
loop_
_entity.id
_entity.type
_entity.pdbx_description
1 polymer ?
#
loop_
_entity_poly.entity_id
_entity_poly.type
_entity_poly.pdbx_seq_one_letter_code
_entity_poly.pdbx_strand_id
1 'polypeptide(L)'
;MQKRMKRILSLLLSASLTLALTACGGSHPPVQNDEPGAAASEAAAAREAEAAPEDGGTTASADLSPVQQIIVEAQGMTLEELAKKAIEESNGKTFLGVGNSSRGKSALPLFIEYLQTIEPGYAMEFEWQQPKNNKIFDQLTADSLKETGTFAMTLIQDGNQIESKMVQTGILDTFIPKEWAEANGTSAEAYEGYLPLQTLNKIFMYNNTGSKVYENCWDFVAEGEHGLFMDIDSEIVGKNFLYMLTRDDYSAMLKEAFEALPQEKQAYFQPVIDEMAAEAKSLGLGADGKYALAWIKLWVGSYNAQTDDGPVCNTLVDQSATDQFGLIVYSKLRSVEESASVSKNNITVAAYRDGYQGMGGFGYSHYLFVTDNSPLPWTACAFIAYMTCTADGFSAWGKDIGGYSSNPAVAAENEEIYHHQTGGMAEDGTTVEFAALNDHGYDWWVGDGKLVLEDPAYCASVSFTVGSWIEMLDKYSAD
;
A
#
# COMPACT_ATOMS: atom_id res chain seq x y z
N MET A 1 15.18 -46.91 -29.28
CA MET A 1 15.03 -47.82 -28.13
C MET A 1 14.16 -47.11 -27.12
N GLN A 2 12.95 -47.26 -27.22
CA GLN A 2 11.85 -47.90 -26.48
C GLN A 2 12.12 -48.18 -25.00
N LYS A 3 11.30 -47.57 -24.13
CA LYS A 3 10.52 -48.13 -22.99
C LYS A 3 10.34 -47.06 -21.92
N ARG A 4 9.25 -46.85 -21.27
CA ARG A 4 7.85 -47.28 -21.25
C ARG A 4 7.10 -46.42 -20.24
N MET A 5 5.92 -45.99 -20.64
CA MET A 5 4.84 -45.47 -19.78
C MET A 5 4.55 -46.35 -18.56
N LYS A 6 4.22 -45.73 -17.42
CA LYS A 6 3.22 -46.30 -16.51
C LYS A 6 2.31 -45.18 -15.95
N ARG A 7 1.06 -45.25 -16.37
CA ARG A 7 -0.10 -44.62 -15.74
C ARG A 7 -0.42 -45.35 -14.44
N ILE A 8 -0.80 -44.65 -13.40
CA ILE A 8 -1.64 -45.18 -12.33
C ILE A 8 -2.78 -44.20 -12.09
N LEU A 9 -3.96 -44.71 -12.31
CA LEU A 9 -5.30 -44.18 -12.10
C LEU A 9 -5.78 -44.67 -10.71
N SER A 10 -6.37 -43.81 -9.89
CA SER A 10 -7.25 -44.18 -8.74
C SER A 10 -8.08 -42.95 -8.40
N LEU A 11 -9.29 -42.91 -8.80
CA LEU A 11 -10.57 -43.35 -8.23
C LEU A 11 -11.00 -42.57 -6.97
N LEU A 12 -12.04 -41.82 -7.23
CA LEU A 12 -13.09 -41.19 -6.41
C LEU A 12 -13.51 -42.00 -5.16
N LEU A 13 -13.74 -41.29 -4.08
CA LEU A 13 -14.82 -41.64 -3.15
C LEU A 13 -15.47 -40.36 -2.57
N SER A 14 -16.72 -40.17 -2.98
CA SER A 14 -17.69 -39.22 -2.45
C SER A 14 -18.22 -39.73 -1.11
N ALA A 15 -18.35 -38.89 -0.12
CA ALA A 15 -19.23 -39.11 1.01
C ALA A 15 -19.96 -37.84 1.37
N SER A 16 -21.20 -37.78 0.94
CA SER A 16 -22.24 -36.84 1.40
C SER A 16 -22.65 -37.19 2.83
N LEU A 17 -22.72 -36.21 3.71
CA LEU A 17 -23.46 -36.36 4.97
C LEU A 17 -24.34 -35.14 5.17
N THR A 18 -25.62 -35.34 4.91
CA THR A 18 -26.77 -34.50 5.27
C THR A 18 -27.27 -34.92 6.66
N LEU A 19 -27.51 -33.97 7.56
CA LEU A 19 -28.49 -34.07 8.66
C LEU A 19 -28.66 -32.64 9.20
N ALA A 20 -29.80 -32.07 8.98
CA ALA A 20 -31.09 -32.13 9.66
C ALA A 20 -31.24 -31.01 10.72
N LEU A 21 -32.17 -30.13 10.39
CA LEU A 21 -32.76 -29.08 11.24
C LEU A 21 -33.43 -29.67 12.49
N THR A 22 -33.28 -28.96 13.60
CA THR A 22 -34.35 -28.88 14.61
C THR A 22 -34.45 -27.44 15.11
N ALA A 23 -35.62 -26.89 14.86
CA ALA A 23 -36.10 -25.64 15.43
C ALA A 23 -36.61 -25.89 16.85
N CYS A 24 -36.35 -24.97 17.77
CA CYS A 24 -37.23 -24.73 18.92
C CYS A 24 -37.22 -23.22 19.21
N GLY A 25 -38.40 -22.66 19.12
CA GLY A 25 -38.72 -21.29 19.43
C GLY A 25 -38.79 -21.05 20.95
N GLY A 26 -38.60 -19.79 21.31
CA GLY A 26 -38.80 -19.28 22.65
C GLY A 26 -39.02 -17.76 22.58
N SER A 27 -40.19 -17.41 22.96
CA SER A 27 -40.92 -16.14 22.90
C SER A 27 -40.27 -15.02 23.71
N HIS A 28 -40.40 -13.81 23.18
CA HIS A 28 -40.20 -12.52 23.89
C HIS A 28 -41.31 -12.30 24.92
N PRO A 29 -41.09 -11.45 25.93
CA PRO A 29 -41.97 -10.32 26.16
C PRO A 29 -41.29 -8.96 26.14
N PRO A 30 -42.05 -7.88 25.92
CA PRO A 30 -41.55 -6.54 25.68
C PRO A 30 -41.34 -5.76 26.97
N VAL A 31 -40.38 -4.86 27.01
CA VAL A 31 -40.28 -3.83 28.04
C VAL A 31 -40.34 -2.45 27.40
N GLN A 32 -41.21 -1.69 28.05
CA GLN A 32 -41.68 -0.34 27.74
C GLN A 32 -40.60 0.72 27.79
N ASN A 33 -40.83 1.76 26.96
CA ASN A 33 -40.29 3.10 27.09
C ASN A 33 -40.65 3.74 28.44
N ASP A 34 -39.71 4.46 29.02
CA ASP A 34 -39.95 5.63 29.84
C ASP A 34 -38.82 6.65 29.62
N GLU A 35 -39.12 7.72 28.90
CA GLU A 35 -38.53 9.04 29.20
C GLU A 35 -39.30 9.67 30.35
N PRO A 36 -38.71 10.55 31.20
CA PRO A 36 -38.52 11.95 30.81
C PRO A 36 -37.38 12.69 31.53
N GLY A 37 -37.06 13.88 31.05
CA GLY A 37 -36.72 14.96 31.94
C GLY A 37 -35.49 15.78 31.61
N ALA A 38 -35.71 16.90 30.95
CA ALA A 38 -34.82 18.02 30.81
C ALA A 38 -34.55 18.74 32.13
N ALA A 39 -33.35 19.28 32.31
CA ALA A 39 -33.02 20.58 32.92
C ALA A 39 -31.51 20.82 32.82
N ALA A 40 -31.07 21.77 32.00
CA ALA A 40 -30.68 23.15 32.36
C ALA A 40 -29.40 23.18 33.23
N SER A 41 -28.37 23.87 32.92
CA SER A 41 -28.07 25.25 32.52
C SER A 41 -26.59 25.54 32.82
N GLU A 42 -25.99 26.30 31.94
CA GLU A 42 -24.97 27.32 32.14
C GLU A 42 -23.97 27.25 33.30
N ALA A 43 -22.67 27.19 32.93
CA ALA A 43 -21.68 28.10 33.54
C ALA A 43 -20.46 28.25 32.61
N ALA A 44 -20.45 29.29 31.81
CA ALA A 44 -19.24 29.86 31.25
C ALA A 44 -18.49 30.59 32.38
N ALA A 45 -17.19 30.29 32.52
CA ALA A 45 -16.30 31.20 33.26
C ALA A 45 -14.94 31.17 32.57
N ALA A 46 -14.63 32.31 31.97
CA ALA A 46 -13.31 32.71 31.52
C ALA A 46 -12.27 32.52 32.64
N ARG A 47 -11.09 32.01 32.30
CA ARG A 47 -9.87 32.24 33.07
C ARG A 47 -8.79 32.79 32.15
N GLU A 48 -8.33 33.95 32.50
CA GLU A 48 -7.23 34.74 31.94
C GLU A 48 -5.93 33.91 31.89
N ALA A 49 -5.20 34.16 30.83
CA ALA A 49 -3.84 33.69 30.64
C ALA A 49 -2.91 34.44 31.62
N GLU A 50 -2.30 33.72 32.52
CA GLU A 50 -1.16 34.19 33.30
C GLU A 50 0.10 33.51 32.75
N ALA A 51 1.01 34.33 32.26
CA ALA A 51 2.28 33.94 31.74
C ALA A 51 3.15 33.36 32.89
N ALA A 52 3.57 32.12 32.76
CA ALA A 52 4.59 31.49 33.61
C ALA A 52 5.95 31.45 32.88
N PRO A 53 7.07 31.53 33.61
CA PRO A 53 8.38 31.82 33.08
C PRO A 53 9.00 30.64 32.30
N GLU A 54 9.79 30.99 31.29
CA GLU A 54 10.69 30.07 30.59
C GLU A 54 11.66 29.43 31.60
N ASP A 55 11.44 28.19 31.93
CA ASP A 55 12.43 27.36 32.59
C ASP A 55 12.89 26.31 31.58
N GLY A 56 14.17 26.36 31.24
CA GLY A 56 14.86 25.40 30.40
C GLY A 56 14.86 24.01 31.05
N GLY A 57 13.73 23.31 30.90
CA GLY A 57 13.57 21.96 31.35
C GLY A 57 13.92 20.99 30.22
N THR A 58 15.04 20.27 30.39
CA THR A 58 15.26 18.94 29.85
C THR A 58 13.91 18.23 29.70
N THR A 59 13.53 17.93 28.46
CA THR A 59 12.41 17.02 28.17
C THR A 59 12.62 15.75 28.97
N ALA A 60 11.73 15.51 29.93
CA ALA A 60 11.68 14.26 30.66
C ALA A 60 11.68 13.12 29.61
N SER A 61 12.66 12.22 29.71
CA SER A 61 12.62 10.97 28.96
C SER A 61 11.33 10.29 29.40
N ALA A 62 10.30 10.24 28.54
CA ALA A 62 9.22 9.29 28.68
C ALA A 62 9.90 7.93 28.94
N ASP A 63 9.36 7.14 29.87
CA ASP A 63 9.90 5.81 30.11
C ASP A 63 9.74 4.98 28.83
N LEU A 64 10.81 4.92 28.01
CA LEU A 64 10.84 4.14 26.79
C LEU A 64 10.67 2.67 27.12
N SER A 65 9.90 1.94 26.31
CA SER A 65 9.82 0.49 26.41
C SER A 65 11.22 -0.14 26.22
N PRO A 66 11.45 -1.36 26.65
CA PRO A 66 12.71 -2.07 26.40
C PRO A 66 13.06 -2.16 24.91
N VAL A 67 12.06 -2.32 24.05
CA VAL A 67 12.25 -2.36 22.59
C VAL A 67 12.62 -0.99 22.04
N GLN A 68 11.94 0.06 22.48
CA GLN A 68 12.26 1.44 22.09
C GLN A 68 13.68 1.86 22.50
N GLN A 69 14.13 1.43 23.69
CA GLN A 69 15.53 1.65 24.10
C GLN A 69 16.54 0.98 23.17
N ILE A 70 16.24 -0.26 22.72
CA ILE A 70 17.05 -0.99 21.74
C ILE A 70 17.04 -0.26 20.40
N ILE A 71 15.90 0.22 19.93
CA ILE A 71 15.78 0.95 18.67
C ILE A 71 16.64 2.22 18.70
N VAL A 72 16.59 2.99 19.79
CA VAL A 72 17.42 4.21 19.94
C VAL A 72 18.91 3.88 19.88
N GLU A 73 19.35 2.78 20.52
CA GLU A 73 20.75 2.33 20.42
C GLU A 73 21.08 1.86 19.00
N ALA A 74 20.19 1.09 18.38
CA ALA A 74 20.36 0.51 17.05
C ALA A 74 20.46 1.56 15.92
N GLN A 75 19.76 2.69 16.04
CA GLN A 75 19.82 3.78 15.06
C GLN A 75 21.21 4.41 14.90
N GLY A 76 22.06 4.30 15.92
CA GLY A 76 23.46 4.76 15.86
C GLY A 76 24.43 3.75 15.25
N MET A 77 24.02 2.50 15.04
CA MET A 77 24.87 1.39 14.63
C MET A 77 24.91 1.19 13.11
N THR A 78 26.04 0.67 12.64
CA THR A 78 26.18 0.16 11.28
C THR A 78 25.50 -1.21 11.15
N LEU A 79 25.21 -1.62 9.90
CA LEU A 79 24.64 -2.95 9.62
C LEU A 79 25.51 -4.09 10.20
N GLU A 80 26.87 -3.96 10.13
CA GLU A 80 27.78 -4.97 10.69
C GLU A 80 27.68 -5.06 12.23
N GLU A 81 27.55 -3.92 12.91
CA GLU A 81 27.36 -3.88 14.37
C GLU A 81 26.00 -4.48 14.77
N LEU A 82 24.94 -4.15 14.04
CA LEU A 82 23.60 -4.74 14.22
C LEU A 82 23.61 -6.24 13.97
N ALA A 83 24.32 -6.71 12.95
CA ALA A 83 24.44 -8.14 12.65
C ALA A 83 25.08 -8.93 13.80
N LYS A 84 26.12 -8.35 14.46
CA LYS A 84 26.74 -8.97 15.65
C LYS A 84 25.76 -9.08 16.81
N LYS A 85 24.95 -8.03 17.06
CA LYS A 85 23.89 -8.04 18.06
C LYS A 85 22.80 -9.09 17.73
N ALA A 86 22.40 -9.17 16.46
CA ALA A 86 21.43 -10.17 16.01
C ALA A 86 21.94 -11.61 16.21
N ILE A 87 23.22 -11.88 15.93
CA ILE A 87 23.84 -13.19 16.15
C ILE A 87 23.80 -13.55 17.64
N GLU A 88 24.19 -12.63 18.53
CA GLU A 88 24.15 -12.84 19.98
C GLU A 88 22.74 -13.11 20.49
N GLU A 89 21.73 -12.39 19.94
CA GLU A 89 20.35 -12.48 20.38
C GLU A 89 19.64 -13.75 19.91
N SER A 90 19.81 -14.12 18.61
CA SER A 90 18.93 -15.07 17.94
C SER A 90 19.53 -16.42 17.58
N ASN A 91 20.81 -16.66 17.86
CA ASN A 91 21.43 -17.94 17.57
C ASN A 91 20.71 -19.10 18.26
N GLY A 92 20.27 -20.09 17.48
CA GLY A 92 19.48 -21.25 17.98
C GLY A 92 18.01 -20.94 18.31
N LYS A 93 17.52 -19.74 17.98
CA LYS A 93 16.11 -19.35 18.19
C LYS A 93 15.34 -19.31 16.87
N THR A 94 14.03 -19.09 16.97
CA THR A 94 13.11 -18.93 15.83
C THR A 94 12.72 -17.46 15.70
N PHE A 95 12.94 -16.87 14.53
CA PHE A 95 12.46 -15.53 14.16
C PHE A 95 11.09 -15.65 13.49
N LEU A 96 10.11 -14.91 13.98
CA LEU A 96 8.78 -14.86 13.40
C LEU A 96 8.47 -13.44 12.93
N GLY A 97 8.23 -13.29 11.63
CA GLY A 97 7.77 -12.05 11.02
C GLY A 97 6.38 -12.19 10.39
N VAL A 98 5.70 -11.07 10.21
CA VAL A 98 4.38 -11.02 9.57
C VAL A 98 4.31 -9.89 8.56
N GLY A 99 3.67 -10.08 7.40
CA GLY A 99 3.63 -9.02 6.40
C GLY A 99 2.65 -9.24 5.26
N ASN A 100 2.33 -8.16 4.54
CA ASN A 100 1.44 -8.18 3.37
C ASN A 100 2.05 -8.89 2.15
N SER A 101 3.35 -9.17 2.14
CA SER A 101 4.05 -9.84 1.05
C SER A 101 4.62 -11.18 1.47
N SER A 102 4.50 -12.21 0.60
CA SER A 102 5.14 -13.52 0.81
C SER A 102 6.66 -13.49 0.69
N ARG A 103 7.23 -12.39 0.19
CA ARG A 103 8.67 -12.29 -0.12
C ARG A 103 9.57 -12.32 1.11
N GLY A 104 9.03 -12.08 2.32
CA GLY A 104 9.76 -12.31 3.56
C GLY A 104 10.29 -13.74 3.71
N LYS A 105 9.60 -14.74 3.11
CA LYS A 105 10.08 -16.13 3.05
C LYS A 105 11.35 -16.31 2.20
N SER A 106 11.57 -15.43 1.24
CA SER A 106 12.76 -15.41 0.40
C SER A 106 13.86 -14.51 0.96
N ALA A 107 13.51 -13.45 1.66
CA ALA A 107 14.45 -12.49 2.23
C ALA A 107 15.17 -13.04 3.48
N LEU A 108 14.46 -13.77 4.34
CA LEU A 108 15.04 -14.32 5.57
C LEU A 108 16.20 -15.30 5.34
N PRO A 109 16.15 -16.26 4.38
CA PRO A 109 17.31 -17.08 4.05
C PRO A 109 18.54 -16.27 3.66
N LEU A 110 18.39 -15.21 2.85
CA LEU A 110 19.50 -14.35 2.45
C LEU A 110 20.11 -13.62 3.67
N PHE A 111 19.27 -13.18 4.60
CA PHE A 111 19.73 -12.57 5.83
C PHE A 111 20.51 -13.58 6.72
N ILE A 112 20.03 -14.81 6.84
CA ILE A 112 20.75 -15.88 7.56
C ILE A 112 22.09 -16.16 6.91
N GLU A 113 22.15 -16.27 5.58
CA GLU A 113 23.42 -16.43 4.84
C GLU A 113 24.36 -15.26 5.09
N TYR A 114 23.87 -14.03 5.11
CA TYR A 114 24.66 -12.85 5.47
C TYR A 114 25.24 -12.97 6.90
N LEU A 115 24.44 -13.34 7.89
CA LEU A 115 24.91 -13.54 9.27
C LEU A 115 25.96 -14.66 9.37
N GLN A 116 25.83 -15.73 8.58
CA GLN A 116 26.81 -16.81 8.51
C GLN A 116 28.13 -16.41 7.87
N THR A 117 28.21 -15.32 7.09
CA THR A 117 29.48 -14.77 6.64
C THR A 117 30.29 -14.17 7.80
N ILE A 118 29.60 -13.70 8.86
CA ILE A 118 30.20 -13.13 10.06
C ILE A 118 30.50 -14.21 11.10
N GLU A 119 29.54 -15.10 11.36
CA GLU A 119 29.67 -16.24 12.29
C GLU A 119 29.26 -17.54 11.59
N PRO A 120 30.21 -18.31 11.06
CA PRO A 120 29.93 -19.53 10.28
C PRO A 120 29.12 -20.61 11.03
N GLY A 121 29.10 -20.57 12.36
CA GLY A 121 28.32 -21.49 13.20
C GLY A 121 26.89 -21.01 13.50
N TYR A 122 26.50 -19.84 12.98
CA TYR A 122 25.19 -19.27 13.25
C TYR A 122 24.06 -20.10 12.64
N ALA A 123 23.00 -20.32 13.44
CA ALA A 123 21.79 -21.00 13.00
C ALA A 123 20.56 -20.32 13.64
N MET A 124 19.62 -19.95 12.81
CA MET A 124 18.33 -19.40 13.23
C MET A 124 17.21 -20.05 12.39
N GLU A 125 16.18 -20.53 13.04
CA GLU A 125 14.96 -20.92 12.35
C GLU A 125 14.11 -19.68 12.08
N PHE A 126 13.23 -19.76 11.07
CA PHE A 126 12.33 -18.63 10.79
C PHE A 126 10.95 -19.08 10.33
N GLU A 127 9.98 -18.23 10.59
CA GLU A 127 8.64 -18.29 10.04
C GLU A 127 8.23 -16.89 9.54
N TRP A 128 7.59 -16.85 8.38
CA TRP A 128 6.99 -15.63 7.85
C TRP A 128 5.52 -15.87 7.55
N GLN A 129 4.65 -15.14 8.21
CA GLN A 129 3.21 -15.21 8.01
C GLN A 129 2.73 -14.14 7.04
N GLN A 130 1.79 -14.50 6.18
CA GLN A 130 1.14 -13.57 5.24
C GLN A 130 -0.37 -13.73 5.35
N PRO A 131 -1.01 -13.11 6.35
CA PRO A 131 -2.46 -13.07 6.42
C PRO A 131 -3.03 -12.20 5.29
N LYS A 132 -4.26 -12.52 4.86
CA LYS A 132 -4.94 -11.72 3.84
C LYS A 132 -5.56 -10.47 4.45
N ASN A 133 -5.53 -9.37 3.68
CA ASN A 133 -6.19 -8.11 3.98
C ASN A 133 -5.87 -7.57 5.40
N ASN A 134 -6.85 -6.95 6.03
CA ASN A 134 -6.73 -6.30 7.34
C ASN A 134 -6.51 -7.26 8.53
N LYS A 135 -6.53 -8.56 8.33
CA LYS A 135 -6.27 -9.54 9.39
C LYS A 135 -4.89 -9.41 10.04
N ILE A 136 -3.94 -8.79 9.34
CA ILE A 136 -2.62 -8.51 9.88
C ILE A 136 -2.70 -7.51 11.05
N PHE A 137 -3.53 -6.48 10.93
CA PHE A 137 -3.74 -5.49 11.99
C PHE A 137 -4.40 -6.10 13.21
N ASP A 138 -5.38 -6.98 13.02
CA ASP A 138 -6.03 -7.72 14.11
C ASP A 138 -5.03 -8.64 14.82
N GLN A 139 -4.15 -9.31 14.07
CA GLN A 139 -3.10 -10.18 14.64
C GLN A 139 -2.08 -9.39 15.44
N LEU A 140 -1.59 -8.26 14.92
CA LEU A 140 -0.66 -7.38 15.63
C LEU A 140 -1.29 -6.81 16.90
N THR A 141 -2.54 -6.37 16.82
CA THR A 141 -3.29 -5.89 18.00
C THR A 141 -3.46 -6.99 19.06
N ALA A 142 -3.79 -8.22 18.65
CA ALA A 142 -3.91 -9.34 19.59
C ALA A 142 -2.53 -9.73 20.17
N ASP A 143 -1.47 -9.63 19.41
CA ASP A 143 -0.11 -9.94 19.85
C ASP A 143 0.44 -8.90 20.82
N SER A 144 0.09 -7.63 20.66
CA SER A 144 0.53 -6.54 21.55
C SER A 144 0.01 -6.65 22.98
N LEU A 145 -1.02 -7.47 23.21
CA LEU A 145 -1.56 -7.72 24.55
C LEU A 145 -0.68 -8.69 25.38
N LYS A 146 0.33 -9.29 24.78
CA LYS A 146 1.27 -10.20 25.46
C LYS A 146 2.41 -9.42 26.09
N GLU A 147 2.97 -9.90 27.18
CA GLU A 147 4.17 -9.32 27.79
C GLU A 147 5.38 -9.42 26.87
N THR A 148 5.52 -10.55 26.16
CA THR A 148 6.46 -10.74 25.05
C THR A 148 5.66 -11.19 23.85
N GLY A 149 5.82 -10.48 22.75
CA GLY A 149 5.11 -10.76 21.51
C GLY A 149 5.55 -12.05 20.84
N THR A 150 4.83 -12.42 19.81
CA THR A 150 5.18 -13.54 18.95
C THR A 150 5.95 -13.05 17.73
N PHE A 151 5.57 -11.88 17.18
CA PHE A 151 6.17 -11.30 16.01
C PHE A 151 7.32 -10.37 16.38
N ALA A 152 8.47 -10.55 15.73
CA ALA A 152 9.62 -9.66 15.94
C ALA A 152 9.48 -8.36 15.15
N MET A 153 8.88 -8.44 13.97
CA MET A 153 8.68 -7.30 13.07
C MET A 153 7.49 -7.51 12.14
N THR A 154 7.10 -6.44 11.49
CA THR A 154 6.11 -6.47 10.41
C THR A 154 6.54 -5.67 9.18
N LEU A 155 6.03 -6.10 8.01
CA LEU A 155 6.05 -5.35 6.76
C LEU A 155 4.61 -5.18 6.30
N ILE A 156 4.12 -3.95 6.32
CA ILE A 156 2.72 -3.64 6.05
C ILE A 156 2.57 -2.46 5.09
N GLN A 157 1.43 -2.40 4.45
CA GLN A 157 0.93 -1.31 3.63
C GLN A 157 -0.38 -0.79 4.24
N ASP A 158 -0.91 0.33 3.73
CA ASP A 158 -2.09 1.01 4.23
C ASP A 158 -1.78 2.04 5.34
N GLY A 159 -1.32 3.19 4.87
CA GLY A 159 -0.89 4.28 5.74
C GLY A 159 -1.93 4.73 6.76
N ASN A 160 -3.22 4.76 6.40
CA ASN A 160 -4.28 5.15 7.33
C ASN A 160 -4.35 4.21 8.55
N GLN A 161 -4.38 2.89 8.35
CA GLN A 161 -4.44 1.95 9.47
C GLN A 161 -3.12 1.86 10.23
N ILE A 162 -1.99 2.01 9.55
CA ILE A 162 -0.67 2.09 10.18
C ILE A 162 -0.66 3.24 11.18
N GLU A 163 -1.01 4.45 10.73
CA GLU A 163 -1.05 5.64 11.58
C GLU A 163 -2.04 5.47 12.73
N SER A 164 -3.31 5.23 12.42
CA SER A 164 -4.40 5.32 13.39
C SER A 164 -4.48 4.13 14.35
N LYS A 165 -4.09 2.92 13.92
CA LYS A 165 -4.28 1.71 14.71
C LYS A 165 -3.00 1.13 15.30
N MET A 166 -1.83 1.42 14.70
CA MET A 166 -0.59 0.77 15.08
C MET A 166 0.38 1.72 15.77
N VAL A 167 0.70 2.83 15.13
CA VAL A 167 1.72 3.77 15.66
C VAL A 167 1.15 4.64 16.77
N GLN A 168 0.00 5.29 16.54
CA GLN A 168 -0.63 6.12 17.59
C GLN A 168 -1.02 5.34 18.84
N THR A 169 -1.19 4.02 18.74
CA THR A 169 -1.50 3.13 19.87
C THR A 169 -0.27 2.50 20.51
N GLY A 170 0.94 2.76 20.00
CA GLY A 170 2.18 2.23 20.52
C GLY A 170 2.37 0.72 20.31
N ILE A 171 1.75 0.15 19.27
CA ILE A 171 1.91 -1.29 18.94
C ILE A 171 3.15 -1.52 18.08
N LEU A 172 3.50 -0.55 17.23
CA LEU A 172 4.62 -0.61 16.32
C LEU A 172 5.55 0.58 16.49
N ASP A 173 6.85 0.30 16.45
CA ASP A 173 7.92 1.28 16.54
C ASP A 173 8.68 1.37 15.23
N THR A 174 9.00 2.61 14.83
CA THR A 174 9.82 2.88 13.65
C THR A 174 11.30 2.77 13.99
N PHE A 175 12.02 1.96 13.24
CA PHE A 175 13.47 1.91 13.26
C PHE A 175 14.02 2.44 11.94
N ILE A 176 14.87 3.47 11.99
CA ILE A 176 15.50 4.08 10.81
C ILE A 176 16.99 3.68 10.81
N PRO A 177 17.42 2.80 9.88
CA PRO A 177 18.82 2.41 9.79
C PRO A 177 19.72 3.60 9.43
N LYS A 178 20.91 3.68 10.05
CA LYS A 178 21.87 4.76 9.85
C LYS A 178 22.23 4.93 8.38
N GLU A 179 22.61 3.86 7.70
CA GLU A 179 23.06 3.91 6.30
C GLU A 179 21.90 4.28 5.35
N TRP A 180 20.66 3.91 5.68
CA TRP A 180 19.50 4.35 4.92
C TRP A 180 19.29 5.86 5.06
N ALA A 181 19.37 6.38 6.29
CA ALA A 181 19.22 7.80 6.57
C ALA A 181 20.31 8.63 5.86
N GLU A 182 21.56 8.18 5.96
CA GLU A 182 22.71 8.82 5.28
C GLU A 182 22.52 8.84 3.75
N ALA A 183 22.08 7.74 3.14
CA ALA A 183 21.81 7.65 1.70
C ALA A 183 20.67 8.58 1.26
N ASN A 184 19.71 8.85 2.13
CA ASN A 184 18.62 9.80 1.90
C ASN A 184 18.95 11.24 2.35
N GLY A 185 20.20 11.53 2.74
CA GLY A 185 20.63 12.88 3.13
C GLY A 185 20.01 13.40 4.43
N THR A 186 19.63 12.50 5.33
CA THR A 186 19.00 12.80 6.62
C THR A 186 19.69 12.07 7.78
N SER A 187 19.13 12.13 8.97
CA SER A 187 19.49 11.29 10.11
C SER A 187 18.26 10.62 10.68
N ALA A 188 18.44 9.58 11.49
CA ALA A 188 17.34 8.87 12.12
C ALA A 188 16.47 9.79 12.99
N GLU A 189 17.09 10.76 13.68
CA GLU A 189 16.41 11.73 14.54
C GLU A 189 15.69 12.82 13.75
N ALA A 190 16.17 13.13 12.54
CA ALA A 190 15.60 14.20 11.71
C ALA A 190 14.54 13.69 10.73
N TYR A 191 14.41 12.38 10.55
CA TYR A 191 13.44 11.80 9.64
C TYR A 191 12.07 11.70 10.31
N GLU A 192 11.13 12.48 9.83
CA GLU A 192 9.74 12.47 10.29
C GLU A 192 8.92 11.55 9.35
N GLY A 193 8.81 10.27 9.70
CA GLY A 193 8.03 9.33 8.89
C GLY A 193 8.31 7.88 9.26
N TYR A 194 7.66 6.98 8.51
CA TYR A 194 7.84 5.53 8.64
C TYR A 194 8.88 5.05 7.64
N LEU A 195 9.70 4.07 8.01
CA LEU A 195 10.69 3.50 7.11
C LEU A 195 10.02 2.76 5.95
N PRO A 196 10.09 3.26 4.73
CA PRO A 196 9.63 2.51 3.58
C PRO A 196 10.72 1.52 3.15
N LEU A 197 10.34 0.28 2.84
CA LEU A 197 11.23 -0.65 2.15
C LEU A 197 11.26 -0.32 0.65
N GLN A 198 10.10 -0.09 0.08
CA GLN A 198 9.91 0.20 -1.34
C GLN A 198 8.63 0.98 -1.57
N THR A 199 8.60 1.77 -2.63
CA THR A 199 7.39 2.34 -3.19
C THR A 199 6.87 1.44 -4.30
N LEU A 200 5.58 1.17 -4.27
CA LEU A 200 4.84 0.47 -5.31
C LEU A 200 3.88 1.44 -5.98
N ASN A 201 3.53 1.16 -7.23
CA ASN A 201 2.54 1.98 -7.92
C ASN A 201 1.38 1.16 -8.48
N LYS A 202 0.19 1.72 -8.36
CA LYS A 202 -0.99 1.38 -9.16
C LYS A 202 -1.11 2.45 -10.23
N ILE A 203 -1.19 2.05 -11.49
CA ILE A 203 -1.22 2.99 -12.61
C ILE A 203 -2.42 2.73 -13.50
N PHE A 204 -2.90 3.77 -14.17
CA PHE A 204 -3.94 3.66 -15.17
C PHE A 204 -3.37 3.06 -16.45
N MET A 205 -3.94 1.93 -16.82
CA MET A 205 -3.64 1.23 -18.07
C MET A 205 -4.92 0.91 -18.81
N TYR A 206 -4.85 0.85 -20.13
CA TYR A 206 -6.00 0.47 -20.95
C TYR A 206 -5.60 -0.47 -22.09
N ASN A 207 -6.57 -1.28 -22.50
CA ASN A 207 -6.42 -2.13 -23.68
C ASN A 207 -6.55 -1.28 -24.94
N ASN A 208 -5.53 -1.32 -25.81
CA ASN A 208 -5.42 -0.49 -27.00
C ASN A 208 -5.93 -1.16 -28.29
N THR A 209 -6.61 -2.31 -28.17
CA THR A 209 -7.23 -2.98 -29.34
C THR A 209 -8.54 -2.31 -29.80
N GLY A 210 -9.13 -1.47 -28.94
CA GLY A 210 -10.31 -0.68 -29.26
C GLY A 210 -10.01 0.69 -29.86
N SER A 211 -10.95 1.59 -29.77
CA SER A 211 -10.87 2.95 -30.31
C SER A 211 -10.67 4.03 -29.24
N LYS A 212 -10.85 3.68 -27.96
CA LYS A 212 -10.74 4.62 -26.85
C LYS A 212 -9.29 5.03 -26.59
N VAL A 213 -9.11 6.29 -26.27
CA VAL A 213 -7.83 6.90 -25.92
C VAL A 213 -8.06 7.79 -24.71
N TYR A 214 -7.22 7.65 -23.71
CA TYR A 214 -7.29 8.44 -22.47
C TYR A 214 -6.10 9.41 -22.46
N GLU A 215 -6.39 10.71 -22.51
CA GLU A 215 -5.39 11.79 -22.60
C GLU A 215 -5.38 12.65 -21.32
N ASN A 216 -6.37 12.41 -20.44
CA ASN A 216 -6.56 13.19 -19.23
C ASN A 216 -7.14 12.30 -18.15
N CYS A 217 -6.78 12.51 -16.87
CA CYS A 217 -7.32 11.74 -15.77
C CYS A 217 -8.85 11.85 -15.60
N TRP A 218 -9.48 12.87 -16.14
CA TRP A 218 -10.94 13.01 -16.18
C TRP A 218 -11.60 12.10 -17.23
N ASP A 219 -10.85 11.60 -18.20
CA ASP A 219 -11.40 10.65 -19.17
C ASP A 219 -11.81 9.33 -18.51
N PHE A 220 -11.18 8.95 -17.40
CA PHE A 220 -11.51 7.73 -16.65
C PHE A 220 -12.84 7.79 -15.92
N VAL A 221 -13.42 8.95 -15.77
CA VAL A 221 -14.71 9.17 -15.08
C VAL A 221 -15.76 9.80 -16.01
N ALA A 222 -15.54 9.73 -17.32
CA ALA A 222 -16.48 10.20 -18.33
C ALA A 222 -17.71 9.28 -18.41
N GLU A 223 -18.77 9.75 -19.06
CA GLU A 223 -20.00 9.01 -19.24
C GLU A 223 -19.76 7.66 -19.95
N GLY A 224 -20.28 6.58 -19.36
CA GLY A 224 -20.16 5.22 -19.88
C GLY A 224 -18.80 4.57 -19.65
N GLU A 225 -17.91 5.19 -18.88
CA GLU A 225 -16.65 4.58 -18.48
C GLU A 225 -16.81 3.77 -17.19
N HIS A 226 -16.31 2.52 -17.21
CA HIS A 226 -16.36 1.59 -16.08
C HIS A 226 -14.99 0.96 -15.85
N GLY A 227 -14.07 1.71 -15.24
CA GLY A 227 -12.71 1.26 -14.98
C GLY A 227 -12.68 0.05 -14.04
N LEU A 228 -11.80 -0.89 -14.33
CA LEU A 228 -11.56 -2.04 -13.46
C LEU A 228 -10.66 -1.61 -12.30
N PHE A 229 -11.11 -1.81 -11.08
CA PHE A 229 -10.38 -1.46 -9.88
C PHE A 229 -10.72 -2.40 -8.73
N MET A 230 -9.81 -2.54 -7.79
CA MET A 230 -10.09 -3.33 -6.59
C MET A 230 -11.21 -2.71 -5.77
N ASP A 231 -12.04 -3.56 -5.17
CA ASP A 231 -13.10 -3.13 -4.27
C ASP A 231 -12.51 -2.37 -3.06
N ILE A 232 -12.83 -1.09 -2.97
CA ILE A 232 -12.31 -0.18 -1.93
C ILE A 232 -12.78 -0.53 -0.50
N ASP A 233 -13.80 -1.36 -0.34
CA ASP A 233 -14.25 -1.79 0.99
C ASP A 233 -13.42 -2.98 1.51
N SER A 234 -12.86 -3.78 0.60
CA SER A 234 -12.03 -4.93 0.94
C SER A 234 -10.53 -4.66 0.81
N GLU A 235 -10.14 -3.64 0.03
CA GLU A 235 -8.76 -3.25 -0.25
C GLU A 235 -8.54 -1.78 0.11
N ILE A 236 -8.05 -1.53 1.31
CA ILE A 236 -7.98 -0.19 1.90
C ILE A 236 -6.96 0.71 1.21
N VAL A 237 -5.89 0.17 0.63
CA VAL A 237 -4.91 0.95 -0.16
C VAL A 237 -5.61 1.73 -1.29
N GLY A 238 -6.63 1.14 -1.91
CA GLY A 238 -7.45 1.83 -2.90
C GLY A 238 -8.26 3.00 -2.31
N LYS A 239 -8.73 2.88 -1.07
CA LYS A 239 -9.42 3.97 -0.37
C LYS A 239 -8.46 5.11 -0.01
N ASN A 240 -7.21 4.79 0.38
CA ASN A 240 -6.17 5.79 0.63
C ASN A 240 -5.84 6.63 -0.62
N PHE A 241 -5.88 6.02 -1.81
CA PHE A 241 -5.79 6.79 -3.07
C PHE A 241 -6.86 7.88 -3.14
N LEU A 242 -8.11 7.54 -2.84
CA LEU A 242 -9.21 8.52 -2.85
C LEU A 242 -9.03 9.61 -1.77
N TYR A 243 -8.52 9.25 -0.60
CA TYR A 243 -8.20 10.23 0.44
C TYR A 243 -7.14 11.21 -0.03
N MET A 244 -6.06 10.72 -0.63
CA MET A 244 -4.97 11.56 -1.09
C MET A 244 -5.41 12.59 -2.15
N LEU A 245 -6.38 12.26 -3.01
CA LEU A 245 -6.93 13.21 -3.99
C LEU A 245 -7.49 14.48 -3.35
N THR A 246 -7.91 14.41 -2.07
CA THR A 246 -8.47 15.57 -1.35
C THR A 246 -7.40 16.50 -0.76
N ARG A 247 -6.12 16.14 -0.79
CA ARG A 247 -5.02 17.01 -0.39
C ARG A 247 -4.88 18.18 -1.38
N ASP A 248 -4.54 19.35 -0.89
CA ASP A 248 -4.61 20.60 -1.65
C ASP A 248 -3.81 20.56 -2.97
N ASP A 249 -2.61 19.97 -2.96
CA ASP A 249 -1.77 19.83 -4.14
C ASP A 249 -2.39 18.91 -5.21
N TYR A 250 -2.97 17.77 -4.79
CA TYR A 250 -3.64 16.86 -5.73
C TYR A 250 -5.01 17.36 -6.18
N SER A 251 -5.72 18.08 -5.32
CA SER A 251 -6.94 18.80 -5.72
C SER A 251 -6.65 19.87 -6.76
N ALA A 252 -5.54 20.60 -6.63
CA ALA A 252 -5.07 21.56 -7.62
C ALA A 252 -4.67 20.90 -8.92
N MET A 253 -3.96 19.76 -8.89
CA MET A 253 -3.64 18.97 -10.09
C MET A 253 -4.89 18.52 -10.85
N LEU A 254 -5.94 18.06 -10.13
CA LEU A 254 -7.21 17.68 -10.75
C LEU A 254 -7.90 18.88 -11.40
N LYS A 255 -7.84 20.05 -10.78
CA LYS A 255 -8.34 21.29 -11.36
C LYS A 255 -7.59 21.67 -12.65
N GLU A 256 -6.25 21.68 -12.62
CA GLU A 256 -5.42 21.96 -13.79
C GLU A 256 -5.73 21.01 -14.93
N ALA A 257 -5.86 19.71 -14.64
CA ALA A 257 -6.27 18.72 -15.62
C ALA A 257 -7.68 18.98 -16.18
N PHE A 258 -8.64 19.40 -15.33
CA PHE A 258 -9.97 19.80 -15.78
C PHE A 258 -9.93 21.04 -16.70
N GLU A 259 -9.17 22.07 -16.34
CA GLU A 259 -9.02 23.30 -17.12
C GLU A 259 -8.36 23.06 -18.49
N ALA A 260 -7.55 21.99 -18.60
CA ALA A 260 -6.95 21.57 -19.87
C ALA A 260 -7.91 20.79 -20.79
N LEU A 261 -9.06 20.35 -20.31
CA LEU A 261 -10.04 19.64 -21.14
C LEU A 261 -10.66 20.53 -22.22
N PRO A 262 -11.09 19.97 -23.36
CA PRO A 262 -11.95 20.66 -24.31
C PRO A 262 -13.22 21.20 -23.66
N GLN A 263 -13.71 22.36 -24.10
CA GLN A 263 -14.87 23.04 -23.50
C GLN A 263 -16.12 22.15 -23.38
N GLU A 264 -16.34 21.24 -24.32
CA GLU A 264 -17.46 20.29 -24.29
C GLU A 264 -17.33 19.32 -23.10
N LYS A 265 -16.14 18.78 -22.86
CA LYS A 265 -15.87 17.92 -21.70
C LYS A 265 -15.95 18.70 -20.37
N GLN A 266 -15.44 19.93 -20.34
CA GLN A 266 -15.61 20.79 -19.16
C GLN A 266 -17.09 21.00 -18.83
N ALA A 267 -17.93 21.31 -19.84
CA ALA A 267 -19.36 21.50 -19.66
C ALA A 267 -20.09 20.25 -19.11
N TYR A 268 -19.56 19.06 -19.42
CA TYR A 268 -20.08 17.80 -18.86
C TYR A 268 -19.77 17.65 -17.37
N PHE A 269 -18.54 17.95 -16.94
CA PHE A 269 -18.12 17.77 -15.53
C PHE A 269 -18.51 18.94 -14.62
N GLN A 270 -18.68 20.16 -15.17
CA GLN A 270 -18.94 21.36 -14.38
C GLN A 270 -20.11 21.25 -13.39
N PRO A 271 -21.26 20.66 -13.75
CA PRO A 271 -22.40 20.55 -12.81
C PRO A 271 -22.06 19.74 -11.55
N VAL A 272 -21.29 18.65 -11.68
CA VAL A 272 -20.89 17.83 -10.55
C VAL A 272 -19.83 18.53 -9.70
N ILE A 273 -18.94 19.30 -10.31
CA ILE A 273 -17.95 20.10 -9.59
C ILE A 273 -18.66 21.22 -8.77
N ASP A 274 -19.68 21.86 -9.35
CA ASP A 274 -20.45 22.89 -8.65
C ASP A 274 -21.25 22.30 -7.48
N GLU A 275 -21.83 21.10 -7.65
CA GLU A 275 -22.51 20.35 -6.60
C GLU A 275 -21.57 20.08 -5.42
N MET A 276 -20.32 19.70 -5.69
CA MET A 276 -19.34 19.37 -4.65
C MET A 276 -18.76 20.58 -3.90
N ALA A 277 -19.03 21.80 -4.31
CA ALA A 277 -18.44 22.99 -3.68
C ALA A 277 -18.88 23.19 -2.21
N ALA A 278 -20.16 22.93 -1.90
CA ALA A 278 -20.65 23.00 -0.52
C ALA A 278 -20.13 21.85 0.33
N GLU A 279 -20.05 20.66 -0.26
CA GLU A 279 -19.56 19.45 0.41
C GLU A 279 -18.07 19.57 0.77
N ALA A 280 -17.22 20.02 -0.16
CA ALA A 280 -15.81 20.26 0.11
C ALA A 280 -15.59 21.19 1.30
N LYS A 281 -16.39 22.27 1.39
CA LYS A 281 -16.35 23.19 2.54
C LYS A 281 -16.81 22.51 3.83
N SER A 282 -17.84 21.65 3.79
CA SER A 282 -18.36 20.95 4.98
C SER A 282 -17.36 19.92 5.52
N LEU A 283 -16.58 19.32 4.63
CA LEU A 283 -15.50 18.39 4.98
C LEU A 283 -14.18 19.08 5.37
N GLY A 284 -14.14 20.42 5.36
CA GLY A 284 -12.95 21.21 5.73
C GLY A 284 -11.84 21.18 4.70
N LEU A 285 -12.14 20.84 3.44
CA LEU A 285 -11.17 20.81 2.34
C LEU A 285 -10.87 22.21 1.80
N GLY A 286 -9.71 22.36 1.15
CA GLY A 286 -9.33 23.58 0.47
C GLY A 286 -10.25 23.98 -0.69
N ALA A 287 -10.01 25.14 -1.29
CA ALA A 287 -10.88 25.73 -2.32
C ALA A 287 -11.03 24.83 -3.57
N ASP A 288 -9.99 24.08 -3.91
CA ASP A 288 -9.96 23.16 -5.06
C ASP A 288 -10.45 21.75 -4.71
N GLY A 289 -10.75 21.45 -3.44
CA GLY A 289 -11.27 20.14 -2.97
C GLY A 289 -12.56 19.70 -3.67
N LYS A 290 -13.35 20.63 -4.23
CA LYS A 290 -14.52 20.32 -5.05
C LYS A 290 -14.19 19.50 -6.30
N TYR A 291 -13.00 19.69 -6.90
CA TYR A 291 -12.57 18.92 -8.05
C TYR A 291 -12.23 17.48 -7.65
N ALA A 292 -11.58 17.31 -6.50
CA ALA A 292 -11.32 16.00 -5.93
C ALA A 292 -12.61 15.24 -5.61
N LEU A 293 -13.55 15.88 -4.90
CA LEU A 293 -14.83 15.24 -4.56
C LEU A 293 -15.66 14.91 -5.80
N ALA A 294 -15.65 15.76 -6.83
CA ALA A 294 -16.34 15.48 -8.09
C ALA A 294 -15.74 14.26 -8.79
N TRP A 295 -14.41 14.18 -8.89
CA TRP A 295 -13.72 13.04 -9.48
C TRP A 295 -13.98 11.76 -8.68
N ILE A 296 -13.88 11.81 -7.34
CA ILE A 296 -14.14 10.66 -6.45
C ILE A 296 -15.59 10.18 -6.60
N LYS A 297 -16.57 11.09 -6.60
CA LYS A 297 -17.99 10.75 -6.76
C LYS A 297 -18.24 10.02 -8.08
N LEU A 298 -17.70 10.54 -9.18
CA LEU A 298 -17.82 9.92 -10.49
C LEU A 298 -17.11 8.57 -10.54
N TRP A 299 -15.90 8.46 -9.98
CA TRP A 299 -15.15 7.21 -9.94
C TRP A 299 -15.89 6.14 -9.14
N VAL A 300 -16.31 6.44 -7.89
CA VAL A 300 -17.03 5.49 -7.02
C VAL A 300 -18.34 5.05 -7.66
N GLY A 301 -19.04 5.95 -8.36
CA GLY A 301 -20.27 5.67 -9.07
C GLY A 301 -20.11 4.93 -10.40
N SER A 302 -18.88 4.70 -10.87
CA SER A 302 -18.66 4.11 -12.19
C SER A 302 -17.70 2.93 -12.23
N TYR A 303 -16.72 2.81 -11.32
CA TYR A 303 -15.73 1.75 -11.41
C TYR A 303 -16.33 0.36 -11.18
N ASN A 304 -15.86 -0.62 -11.93
CA ASN A 304 -16.23 -2.02 -11.81
C ASN A 304 -15.33 -2.71 -10.79
N ALA A 305 -15.86 -3.03 -9.61
CA ALA A 305 -15.14 -3.61 -8.49
C ALA A 305 -14.60 -5.01 -8.81
N GLN A 306 -13.32 -5.22 -8.60
CA GLN A 306 -12.62 -6.47 -8.79
C GLN A 306 -12.06 -7.01 -7.48
N THR A 307 -11.90 -8.32 -7.40
CA THR A 307 -11.41 -8.99 -6.18
C THR A 307 -9.90 -8.95 -6.01
N ASP A 308 -9.14 -8.72 -7.09
CA ASP A 308 -7.68 -8.70 -7.13
C ASP A 308 -7.18 -8.00 -8.39
N ASP A 309 -5.97 -7.47 -8.37
CA ASP A 309 -5.29 -6.91 -9.56
C ASP A 309 -5.04 -7.96 -10.66
N GLY A 310 -5.01 -9.25 -10.33
CA GLY A 310 -4.82 -10.33 -11.30
C GLY A 310 -5.91 -10.39 -12.35
N PRO A 311 -7.21 -10.48 -11.99
CA PRO A 311 -8.32 -10.39 -12.95
C PRO A 311 -8.28 -9.14 -13.82
N VAL A 312 -7.96 -7.97 -13.25
CA VAL A 312 -7.82 -6.72 -14.02
C VAL A 312 -6.73 -6.87 -15.08
N CYS A 313 -5.54 -7.35 -14.67
CA CYS A 313 -4.42 -7.57 -15.59
C CYS A 313 -4.79 -8.53 -16.73
N ASN A 314 -5.42 -9.66 -16.39
CA ASN A 314 -5.84 -10.66 -17.39
C ASN A 314 -6.83 -10.07 -18.41
N THR A 315 -7.78 -9.25 -17.96
CA THR A 315 -8.72 -8.58 -18.86
C THR A 315 -8.01 -7.61 -19.81
N LEU A 316 -7.05 -6.83 -19.30
CA LEU A 316 -6.34 -5.85 -20.15
C LEU A 316 -5.41 -6.51 -21.17
N VAL A 317 -4.80 -7.66 -20.88
CA VAL A 317 -3.93 -8.38 -21.84
C VAL A 317 -4.72 -9.24 -22.83
N ASP A 318 -6.03 -9.46 -22.62
CA ASP A 318 -6.86 -10.25 -23.53
C ASP A 318 -7.04 -9.51 -24.86
N GLN A 319 -6.61 -10.15 -25.96
CA GLN A 319 -6.74 -9.59 -27.31
C GLN A 319 -8.19 -9.41 -27.76
N SER A 320 -9.12 -10.18 -27.18
CA SER A 320 -10.55 -10.05 -27.49
C SER A 320 -11.22 -8.91 -26.71
N ALA A 321 -10.61 -8.44 -25.62
CA ALA A 321 -11.12 -7.29 -24.89
C ALA A 321 -10.84 -6.00 -25.68
N THR A 322 -11.82 -5.09 -25.72
CA THR A 322 -11.67 -3.79 -26.35
C THR A 322 -12.16 -2.70 -25.42
N ASP A 323 -11.54 -1.53 -25.49
CA ASP A 323 -11.98 -0.34 -24.74
C ASP A 323 -12.09 -0.55 -23.21
N GLN A 324 -11.29 -1.49 -22.65
CA GLN A 324 -11.20 -1.73 -21.22
C GLN A 324 -10.02 -0.95 -20.63
N PHE A 325 -10.21 -0.41 -19.44
CA PHE A 325 -9.13 0.20 -18.67
C PHE A 325 -9.21 -0.18 -17.19
N GLY A 326 -8.14 0.05 -16.45
CA GLY A 326 -8.11 -0.20 -15.02
C GLY A 326 -6.98 0.54 -14.32
N LEU A 327 -7.12 0.63 -13.01
CA LEU A 327 -6.07 1.10 -12.10
C LEU A 327 -5.53 -0.12 -11.35
N ILE A 328 -4.33 -0.56 -11.71
CA ILE A 328 -3.75 -1.82 -11.21
C ILE A 328 -2.30 -1.64 -10.75
N VAL A 329 -1.84 -2.55 -9.90
CA VAL A 329 -0.42 -2.64 -9.54
C VAL A 329 0.41 -2.90 -10.79
N TYR A 330 1.28 -1.97 -11.15
CA TYR A 330 2.07 -2.02 -12.38
C TYR A 330 2.87 -3.32 -12.52
N SER A 331 3.48 -3.76 -11.41
CA SER A 331 4.26 -4.99 -11.39
C SER A 331 3.47 -6.28 -11.68
N LYS A 332 2.14 -6.23 -11.79
CA LYS A 332 1.34 -7.40 -12.20
C LYS A 332 1.58 -7.79 -13.66
N LEU A 333 1.98 -6.88 -14.52
CA LEU A 333 2.28 -7.19 -15.92
C LEU A 333 3.38 -8.24 -16.08
N ARG A 334 4.34 -8.31 -15.16
CA ARG A 334 5.40 -9.35 -15.18
C ARG A 334 4.85 -10.77 -14.91
N SER A 335 3.75 -10.87 -14.14
CA SER A 335 3.17 -12.16 -13.74
C SER A 335 2.30 -12.79 -14.82
N VAL A 336 2.09 -12.12 -15.96
CA VAL A 336 1.39 -12.68 -17.10
C VAL A 336 2.29 -13.72 -17.75
N GLU A 337 1.75 -14.94 -17.97
CA GLU A 337 2.48 -16.07 -18.53
C GLU A 337 3.19 -15.71 -19.85
N GLU A 338 4.24 -16.44 -20.18
CA GLU A 338 5.06 -16.19 -21.36
C GLU A 338 4.23 -16.23 -22.66
N SER A 339 3.25 -17.14 -22.73
CA SER A 339 2.29 -17.20 -23.83
C SER A 339 1.43 -15.93 -23.98
N ALA A 340 1.22 -15.20 -22.89
CA ALA A 340 0.51 -13.93 -22.86
C ALA A 340 1.45 -12.73 -23.05
N SER A 341 2.76 -12.93 -23.15
CA SER A 341 3.72 -11.82 -23.29
C SER A 341 3.49 -10.99 -24.56
N VAL A 342 3.08 -11.63 -25.65
CA VAL A 342 2.70 -10.93 -26.89
C VAL A 342 1.44 -10.09 -26.68
N SER A 343 0.49 -10.56 -25.84
CA SER A 343 -0.74 -9.83 -25.52
C SER A 343 -0.48 -8.58 -24.68
N LYS A 344 0.64 -8.48 -23.98
CA LYS A 344 1.05 -7.25 -23.26
C LYS A 344 1.21 -6.04 -24.18
N ASN A 345 1.45 -6.26 -25.46
CA ASN A 345 1.47 -5.20 -26.46
C ASN A 345 0.08 -4.55 -26.69
N ASN A 346 -1.00 -5.19 -26.21
CA ASN A 346 -2.34 -4.62 -26.24
C ASN A 346 -2.58 -3.60 -25.13
N ILE A 347 -1.61 -3.37 -24.25
CA ILE A 347 -1.75 -2.47 -23.10
C ILE A 347 -1.02 -1.15 -23.41
N THR A 348 -1.68 -0.06 -23.08
CA THR A 348 -1.06 1.27 -23.02
C THR A 348 -1.11 1.78 -21.59
N VAL A 349 0.03 2.26 -21.06
CA VAL A 349 0.10 3.06 -19.84
C VAL A 349 -0.36 4.48 -20.18
N ALA A 350 -1.45 4.93 -19.60
CA ALA A 350 -2.08 6.18 -19.97
C ALA A 350 -1.14 7.38 -19.84
N ALA A 351 -0.39 7.45 -18.72
CA ALA A 351 0.54 8.54 -18.46
C ALA A 351 1.75 8.61 -19.41
N TYR A 352 2.04 7.54 -20.18
CA TYR A 352 3.13 7.55 -21.16
C TYR A 352 2.78 8.24 -22.47
N ARG A 353 1.52 8.65 -22.63
CA ARG A 353 1.11 9.39 -23.82
C ARG A 353 1.62 10.82 -23.77
N ASP A 354 2.13 11.30 -24.91
CA ASP A 354 2.52 12.69 -25.05
C ASP A 354 1.35 13.62 -24.77
N GLY A 355 1.57 14.60 -23.89
CA GLY A 355 0.55 15.58 -23.53
C GLY A 355 -0.50 15.10 -22.50
N TYR A 356 -0.35 13.88 -21.93
CA TYR A 356 -1.24 13.39 -20.88
C TYR A 356 -1.32 14.36 -19.69
N GLN A 357 -2.54 14.65 -19.22
CA GLN A 357 -2.82 15.61 -18.15
C GLN A 357 -3.34 14.94 -16.88
N GLY A 358 -2.84 15.42 -15.74
CA GLY A 358 -3.24 14.96 -14.39
C GLY A 358 -2.54 13.69 -13.94
N MET A 359 -3.13 13.00 -12.97
CA MET A 359 -2.54 11.82 -12.34
C MET A 359 -2.52 10.60 -13.26
N GLY A 360 -1.39 9.91 -13.30
CA GLY A 360 -1.23 8.62 -13.99
C GLY A 360 -1.46 7.42 -13.08
N GLY A 361 -1.54 7.63 -11.76
CA GLY A 361 -1.73 6.55 -10.80
C GLY A 361 -1.51 6.97 -9.35
N PHE A 362 -1.32 5.96 -8.50
CA PHE A 362 -1.14 6.07 -7.06
C PHE A 362 0.11 5.32 -6.59
N GLY A 363 1.00 6.00 -5.87
CA GLY A 363 2.18 5.43 -5.23
C GLY A 363 1.93 5.19 -3.74
N TYR A 364 2.23 3.99 -3.26
CA TYR A 364 2.12 3.61 -1.85
C TYR A 364 3.33 2.78 -1.43
N SER A 365 3.61 2.72 -0.14
CA SER A 365 4.81 2.06 0.36
C SER A 365 4.51 0.78 1.12
N HIS A 366 5.49 -0.12 1.10
CA HIS A 366 5.63 -1.16 2.11
C HIS A 366 6.47 -0.61 3.24
N TYR A 367 5.87 -0.43 4.42
CA TYR A 367 6.53 0.09 5.61
C TYR A 367 7.03 -1.03 6.52
N LEU A 368 8.16 -0.80 7.16
CA LEU A 368 8.82 -1.72 8.08
C LEU A 368 8.73 -1.20 9.51
N PHE A 369 8.37 -2.08 10.44
CA PHE A 369 8.30 -1.75 11.86
C PHE A 369 8.81 -2.90 12.72
N VAL A 370 9.35 -2.56 13.89
CA VAL A 370 9.56 -3.47 15.01
C VAL A 370 8.30 -3.47 15.86
N THR A 371 7.86 -4.61 16.39
CA THR A 371 6.74 -4.62 17.36
C THR A 371 7.24 -4.18 18.74
N ASP A 372 6.47 -3.36 19.47
CA ASP A 372 6.89 -2.80 20.77
C ASP A 372 7.17 -3.87 21.86
N ASN A 373 6.62 -5.08 21.67
CA ASN A 373 6.87 -6.26 22.51
C ASN A 373 7.68 -7.35 21.79
N SER A 374 8.51 -6.97 20.83
CA SER A 374 9.33 -7.89 20.00
C SER A 374 10.14 -8.88 20.85
N PRO A 375 10.09 -10.19 20.53
CA PRO A 375 10.93 -11.19 21.19
C PRO A 375 12.40 -11.14 20.76
N LEU A 376 12.70 -10.51 19.61
CA LEU A 376 14.03 -10.44 18.99
C LEU A 376 14.27 -9.05 18.36
N PRO A 377 14.27 -7.97 19.14
CA PRO A 377 14.33 -6.62 18.61
C PRO A 377 15.65 -6.27 17.90
N TRP A 378 16.80 -6.75 18.38
CA TRP A 378 18.08 -6.55 17.69
C TRP A 378 18.10 -7.24 16.32
N THR A 379 17.57 -8.45 16.25
CA THR A 379 17.48 -9.23 15.02
C THR A 379 16.51 -8.57 14.04
N ALA A 380 15.40 -8.01 14.54
CA ALA A 380 14.45 -7.25 13.72
C ALA A 380 15.12 -6.00 13.14
N CYS A 381 15.84 -5.19 13.95
CA CYS A 381 16.58 -4.03 13.46
C CYS A 381 17.65 -4.41 12.44
N ALA A 382 18.42 -5.47 12.68
CA ALA A 382 19.44 -5.93 11.76
C ALA A 382 18.85 -6.42 10.42
N PHE A 383 17.73 -7.14 10.46
CA PHE A 383 17.07 -7.59 9.23
C PHE A 383 16.45 -6.44 8.45
N ILE A 384 15.85 -5.45 9.13
CA ILE A 384 15.36 -4.21 8.50
C ILE A 384 16.51 -3.46 7.82
N ALA A 385 17.65 -3.27 8.51
CA ALA A 385 18.83 -2.62 7.94
C ALA A 385 19.38 -3.39 6.74
N TYR A 386 19.48 -4.73 6.83
CA TYR A 386 19.92 -5.57 5.72
C TYR A 386 19.06 -5.39 4.47
N MET A 387 17.73 -5.43 4.63
CA MET A 387 16.79 -5.29 3.51
C MET A 387 16.82 -3.90 2.86
N THR A 388 17.06 -2.86 3.65
CA THR A 388 16.95 -1.47 3.18
C THR A 388 18.30 -0.85 2.80
N CYS A 389 19.43 -1.42 3.23
CA CYS A 389 20.75 -0.84 3.02
C CYS A 389 21.66 -1.67 2.11
N THR A 390 21.24 -2.85 1.65
CA THR A 390 22.03 -3.67 0.75
C THR A 390 21.26 -4.14 -0.48
N ALA A 391 21.94 -4.24 -1.61
CA ALA A 391 21.36 -4.77 -2.84
C ALA A 391 20.91 -6.23 -2.68
N ASP A 392 21.71 -7.06 -2.02
CA ASP A 392 21.39 -8.47 -1.73
C ASP A 392 20.13 -8.58 -0.85
N GLY A 393 20.05 -7.76 0.20
CA GLY A 393 18.88 -7.73 1.10
C GLY A 393 17.61 -7.27 0.41
N PHE A 394 17.72 -6.32 -0.51
CA PHE A 394 16.59 -5.86 -1.31
C PHE A 394 16.22 -6.83 -2.44
N SER A 395 17.11 -7.71 -2.87
CA SER A 395 16.92 -8.57 -4.04
C SER A 395 15.65 -9.42 -4.00
N ALA A 396 15.25 -9.89 -2.83
CA ALA A 396 13.99 -10.65 -2.66
C ALA A 396 12.74 -9.78 -2.93
N TRP A 397 12.83 -8.47 -2.77
CA TRP A 397 11.73 -7.50 -2.90
C TRP A 397 11.70 -6.82 -4.25
N GLY A 398 12.85 -6.71 -4.91
CA GLY A 398 13.01 -6.05 -6.20
C GLY A 398 12.00 -6.54 -7.23
N LYS A 399 11.54 -5.63 -8.06
CA LYS A 399 10.58 -5.88 -9.13
C LYS A 399 11.12 -5.29 -10.42
N ASP A 400 10.85 -5.98 -11.51
CA ASP A 400 11.28 -5.53 -12.83
C ASP A 400 10.61 -4.21 -13.23
N ILE A 401 9.38 -4.00 -12.77
CA ILE A 401 8.58 -2.81 -13.03
C ILE A 401 7.74 -2.44 -11.81
N GLY A 402 7.51 -1.16 -11.60
CA GLY A 402 6.54 -0.63 -10.64
C GLY A 402 6.82 -0.97 -9.19
N GLY A 403 8.09 -1.05 -8.81
CA GLY A 403 8.52 -1.25 -7.43
C GLY A 403 9.94 -0.73 -7.25
N TYR A 404 10.11 0.27 -6.40
CA TYR A 404 11.35 1.04 -6.29
C TYR A 404 11.88 1.00 -4.87
N SER A 405 13.17 0.70 -4.70
CA SER A 405 13.83 0.79 -3.39
C SER A 405 13.70 2.21 -2.84
N SER A 406 13.46 2.30 -1.54
CA SER A 406 13.46 3.60 -0.84
C SER A 406 14.87 4.11 -0.54
N ASN A 407 15.90 3.31 -0.77
CA ASN A 407 17.30 3.69 -0.59
C ASN A 407 17.92 3.99 -1.97
N PRO A 408 18.32 5.25 -2.24
CA PRO A 408 18.87 5.63 -3.54
C PRO A 408 20.14 4.85 -3.92
N ALA A 409 20.98 4.49 -2.93
CA ALA A 409 22.21 3.70 -3.18
C ALA A 409 21.86 2.28 -3.63
N VAL A 410 20.89 1.64 -2.99
CA VAL A 410 20.39 0.31 -3.37
C VAL A 410 19.66 0.36 -4.72
N ALA A 411 18.88 1.41 -4.98
CA ALA A 411 18.22 1.62 -6.26
C ALA A 411 19.23 1.70 -7.40
N ALA A 412 20.29 2.49 -7.24
CA ALA A 412 21.34 2.65 -8.25
C ALA A 412 22.09 1.34 -8.56
N GLU A 413 22.37 0.50 -7.56
CA GLU A 413 23.02 -0.80 -7.75
C GLU A 413 22.12 -1.81 -8.52
N ASN A 414 20.80 -1.67 -8.38
CA ASN A 414 19.84 -2.60 -8.92
C ASN A 414 19.15 -2.10 -10.22
N GLU A 415 19.46 -0.89 -10.68
CA GLU A 415 18.76 -0.27 -11.80
C GLU A 415 18.78 -1.14 -13.07
N GLU A 416 19.91 -1.76 -13.41
CA GLU A 416 20.01 -2.65 -14.56
C GLU A 416 19.22 -3.96 -14.40
N ILE A 417 18.97 -4.40 -13.15
CA ILE A 417 18.35 -5.69 -12.87
C ILE A 417 16.83 -5.59 -12.86
N TYR A 418 16.28 -4.45 -12.38
CA TYR A 418 14.87 -4.37 -12.00
C TYR A 418 13.99 -3.50 -12.89
N HIS A 419 14.53 -2.75 -13.85
CA HIS A 419 13.77 -1.69 -14.52
C HIS A 419 13.60 -1.85 -16.03
N HIS A 420 13.98 -2.96 -16.65
CA HIS A 420 14.03 -3.01 -18.12
C HIS A 420 13.46 -4.29 -18.75
N GLN A 421 12.22 -4.67 -18.40
CA GLN A 421 11.49 -5.60 -19.24
C GLN A 421 10.94 -4.89 -20.50
N THR A 422 11.80 -4.58 -21.43
CA THR A 422 11.43 -3.84 -22.64
C THR A 422 10.77 -4.67 -23.72
N GLY A 423 10.69 -6.01 -23.57
CA GLY A 423 10.16 -6.80 -24.65
C GLY A 423 9.84 -8.25 -24.33
N GLY A 424 9.27 -8.92 -25.29
CA GLY A 424 9.01 -10.34 -25.35
C GLY A 424 9.51 -10.92 -26.68
N MET A 425 9.37 -12.22 -26.83
CA MET A 425 9.69 -12.92 -28.08
C MET A 425 8.38 -13.17 -28.84
N ALA A 426 8.30 -12.69 -30.08
CA ALA A 426 7.21 -13.01 -31.00
C ALA A 426 7.31 -14.47 -31.48
N GLU A 427 6.22 -15.01 -32.07
CA GLU A 427 6.18 -16.37 -32.59
C GLU A 427 7.27 -16.67 -33.63
N ASP A 428 7.74 -15.67 -34.36
CA ASP A 428 8.80 -15.76 -35.37
C ASP A 428 10.22 -15.67 -34.75
N GLY A 429 10.34 -15.55 -33.42
CA GLY A 429 11.60 -15.47 -32.70
C GLY A 429 12.24 -14.08 -32.68
N THR A 430 11.52 -13.05 -33.14
CA THR A 430 12.00 -11.66 -33.06
C THR A 430 11.68 -11.06 -31.67
N THR A 431 12.56 -10.17 -31.18
CA THR A 431 12.29 -9.40 -29.96
C THR A 431 11.29 -8.29 -30.28
N VAL A 432 10.22 -8.25 -29.49
CA VAL A 432 9.19 -7.21 -29.59
C VAL A 432 9.29 -6.31 -28.38
N GLU A 433 9.46 -5.01 -28.58
CA GLU A 433 9.36 -4.01 -27.51
C GLU A 433 7.89 -3.84 -27.11
N PHE A 434 7.64 -3.87 -25.81
CA PHE A 434 6.34 -3.53 -25.24
C PHE A 434 6.46 -2.25 -24.43
N ALA A 435 6.00 -1.14 -24.98
CA ALA A 435 6.07 0.18 -24.34
C ALA A 435 5.46 0.16 -22.90
N ALA A 436 4.43 -0.65 -22.68
CA ALA A 436 3.83 -0.82 -21.36
C ALA A 436 4.76 -1.51 -20.33
N LEU A 437 5.83 -2.20 -20.76
CA LEU A 437 6.81 -2.83 -19.88
C LEU A 437 8.08 -1.99 -19.71
N ASN A 438 8.21 -0.88 -20.44
CA ASN A 438 9.32 0.03 -20.30
C ASN A 438 9.03 1.02 -19.15
N ASP A 439 9.33 0.60 -17.94
CA ASP A 439 9.16 1.45 -16.76
C ASP A 439 10.11 2.65 -16.81
N HIS A 440 9.55 3.85 -16.75
CA HIS A 440 10.33 5.09 -16.78
C HIS A 440 11.04 5.38 -15.43
N GLY A 441 10.81 4.56 -14.42
CA GLY A 441 11.47 4.64 -13.12
C GLY A 441 10.86 5.64 -12.14
N TYR A 442 11.34 5.58 -10.90
CA TYR A 442 10.80 6.35 -9.78
C TYR A 442 10.83 7.86 -10.04
N ASP A 443 11.97 8.37 -10.54
CA ASP A 443 12.15 9.81 -10.74
C ASP A 443 11.18 10.39 -11.76
N TRP A 444 10.86 9.63 -12.79
CA TRP A 444 9.85 10.03 -13.77
C TRP A 444 8.45 10.04 -13.15
N TRP A 445 8.09 8.98 -12.45
CA TRP A 445 6.76 8.85 -11.87
C TRP A 445 6.48 9.90 -10.79
N VAL A 446 7.48 10.17 -9.95
CA VAL A 446 7.37 11.07 -8.80
C VAL A 446 7.83 12.48 -9.16
N GLY A 447 8.99 12.63 -9.81
CA GLY A 447 9.58 13.92 -10.16
C GLY A 447 8.74 14.70 -11.15
N ASP A 448 8.15 14.02 -12.13
CA ASP A 448 7.22 14.63 -13.10
C ASP A 448 5.77 14.72 -12.57
N GLY A 449 5.55 14.37 -11.29
CA GLY A 449 4.26 14.52 -10.63
C GLY A 449 3.15 13.64 -11.21
N LYS A 450 3.50 12.46 -11.76
CA LYS A 450 2.52 11.55 -12.37
C LYS A 450 1.80 10.67 -11.36
N LEU A 451 2.36 10.48 -10.16
CA LEU A 451 1.73 9.71 -9.08
C LEU A 451 1.18 10.61 -7.99
N VAL A 452 0.01 10.25 -7.50
CA VAL A 452 -0.49 10.65 -6.20
C VAL A 452 0.23 9.77 -5.17
N LEU A 453 1.01 10.34 -4.25
CA LEU A 453 1.77 9.58 -3.26
C LEU A 453 1.01 9.49 -1.94
N GLU A 454 0.98 8.28 -1.35
CA GLU A 454 0.40 8.04 -0.04
C GLU A 454 1.15 8.83 1.05
N ASP A 455 0.37 9.54 1.86
CA ASP A 455 0.80 10.16 3.11
C ASP A 455 -0.04 9.57 4.25
N PRO A 456 0.55 8.71 5.11
CA PRO A 456 -0.17 8.04 6.18
C PRO A 456 -0.89 8.98 7.14
N ALA A 457 -0.23 10.07 7.54
CA ALA A 457 -0.79 11.03 8.47
C ALA A 457 -1.98 11.79 7.85
N TYR A 458 -1.85 12.20 6.58
CA TYR A 458 -2.96 12.82 5.86
C TYR A 458 -4.14 11.85 5.70
N CYS A 459 -3.89 10.61 5.25
CA CYS A 459 -4.93 9.59 5.11
C CYS A 459 -5.68 9.38 6.43
N ALA A 460 -4.97 9.25 7.54
CA ALA A 460 -5.58 9.09 8.86
C ALA A 460 -6.43 10.31 9.26
N SER A 461 -5.94 11.53 8.98
CA SER A 461 -6.62 12.78 9.35
C SER A 461 -7.97 12.97 8.66
N VAL A 462 -8.12 12.50 7.41
CA VAL A 462 -9.35 12.66 6.61
C VAL A 462 -10.22 11.40 6.58
N SER A 463 -9.71 10.26 7.08
CA SER A 463 -10.38 8.96 6.98
C SER A 463 -11.77 8.94 7.58
N PHE A 464 -12.01 9.65 8.69
CA PHE A 464 -13.33 9.73 9.31
C PHE A 464 -14.29 10.61 8.50
N THR A 465 -13.88 11.78 8.05
CA THR A 465 -14.75 12.74 7.36
C THR A 465 -14.96 12.33 5.89
N VAL A 466 -13.88 12.29 5.12
CA VAL A 466 -13.95 11.92 3.69
C VAL A 466 -14.33 10.46 3.53
N GLY A 467 -13.85 9.56 4.40
CA GLY A 467 -14.20 8.14 4.37
C GLY A 467 -15.69 7.91 4.57
N SER A 468 -16.30 8.54 5.58
CA SER A 468 -17.76 8.45 5.79
C SER A 468 -18.55 9.03 4.61
N TRP A 469 -18.06 10.08 3.99
CA TRP A 469 -18.68 10.63 2.79
C TRP A 469 -18.59 9.66 1.60
N ILE A 470 -17.44 9.02 1.37
CA ILE A 470 -17.28 8.00 0.31
C ILE A 470 -18.23 6.82 0.54
N GLU A 471 -18.42 6.38 1.78
CA GLU A 471 -19.33 5.28 2.11
C GLU A 471 -20.82 5.58 1.83
N MET A 472 -21.19 6.86 1.77
CA MET A 472 -22.55 7.30 1.40
C MET A 472 -22.78 7.42 -0.10
N LEU A 473 -21.73 7.31 -0.92
CA LEU A 473 -21.86 7.41 -2.37
C LEU A 473 -22.50 6.14 -2.96
N ASP A 474 -23.34 6.33 -3.95
CA ASP A 474 -23.87 5.21 -4.76
C ASP A 474 -22.71 4.54 -5.51
N LYS A 475 -22.62 3.22 -5.39
CA LYS A 475 -21.59 2.41 -6.06
C LYS A 475 -22.15 1.78 -7.31
N TYR A 476 -21.33 1.69 -8.35
CA TYR A 476 -21.67 0.97 -9.55
C TYR A 476 -21.85 -0.53 -9.25
N SER A 477 -22.92 -1.11 -9.81
CA SER A 477 -23.14 -2.55 -9.83
C SER A 477 -23.24 -2.98 -11.29
N ALA A 478 -22.32 -3.81 -11.73
CA ALA A 478 -22.48 -4.51 -13.00
C ALA A 478 -23.54 -5.60 -12.77
N ASP A 479 -24.77 -5.40 -13.32
CA ASP A 479 -25.85 -6.38 -13.30
C ASP A 479 -25.50 -7.67 -14.06
#